data_82ec21b52335520f10cc8b8e8ccd76e8
#
_entry.id   82ec21b52335520f10cc8b8e8ccd76e8
#
_cell.length_a   1.000
_cell.length_b   1.000
_cell.length_c   1.000
_cell.angle_alpha   90.00
_cell.angle_beta   90.00
_cell.angle_gamma   90.00
#
_symmetry.space_group_name_H-M   'P 1'
#
loop_
_entity.id
_entity.type
_entity.pdbx_description
1 polymer ?
#
loop_
_entity_poly.entity_id
_entity_poly.type
_entity_poly.pdbx_seq_one_letter_code
_entity_poly.pdbx_strand_id
1 'polypeptide(L)'
;MKKYIALLISLFISIMGIAQPLSTPLDYLTAMNKAHQTLNYEQLYLFQKGDDVTSLRYRHAYYNGHEYAQLLHLDAIREEMILRENVVGYFGDYQPFSLKTPYILDDFPTVVYSDFSQLDGYAFLDNGKMRVADRIARVIRIVPRDDFRYQYMLWIDEENYLLLQSHLLDRDNNVLEQFRTIQSVVGDQLLYIVEPIRTLILPTLLQTKIHSELKPLEWQLKWVPRGFKQVASGQQNLSEMLAQDGQIESRLYSDGLFSFTVYLLQNKGISFQDQFWREGKTSVYSQTIGDKDVIIVGEIPLASARHIVQEIEFSSQGEKQ
;
A
#
# COMPACT_ATOMS: atom_id res chain seq x y z
N MET A 1 -79.59 -5.94 -18.68
CA MET A 1 -78.62 -5.65 -17.66
C MET A 1 -77.23 -6.13 -18.15
N LYS A 2 -76.39 -5.24 -18.65
CA LYS A 2 -75.03 -5.57 -19.17
C LYS A 2 -74.04 -5.25 -18.08
N LYS A 3 -73.32 -6.29 -17.60
CA LYS A 3 -72.23 -6.12 -16.63
C LYS A 3 -70.95 -5.82 -17.42
N TYR A 4 -70.34 -4.65 -17.19
CA TYR A 4 -68.99 -4.31 -17.70
C TYR A 4 -67.98 -4.80 -16.68
N ILE A 5 -67.18 -5.76 -17.09
CA ILE A 5 -65.96 -6.20 -16.36
C ILE A 5 -64.84 -5.30 -16.84
N ALA A 6 -64.37 -4.38 -15.94
CA ALA A 6 -63.19 -3.60 -16.19
C ALA A 6 -61.96 -4.44 -15.81
N LEU A 7 -61.13 -4.81 -16.79
CA LEU A 7 -59.86 -5.52 -16.63
C LEU A 7 -58.77 -4.46 -16.32
N LEU A 8 -58.35 -4.37 -15.07
CA LEU A 8 -57.22 -3.54 -14.63
C LEU A 8 -55.93 -4.28 -14.96
N ILE A 9 -55.28 -3.90 -16.07
CA ILE A 9 -53.94 -4.35 -16.40
C ILE A 9 -52.96 -3.48 -15.60
N SER A 10 -52.45 -4.01 -14.50
CA SER A 10 -51.37 -3.43 -13.73
C SER A 10 -50.06 -3.62 -14.47
N LEU A 11 -49.56 -2.56 -15.09
CA LEU A 11 -48.28 -2.52 -15.77
C LEU A 11 -47.17 -2.41 -14.71
N PHE A 12 -46.60 -3.54 -14.32
CA PHE A 12 -45.35 -3.56 -13.51
C PHE A 12 -44.19 -3.10 -14.42
N ILE A 13 -43.92 -1.81 -14.42
CA ILE A 13 -42.68 -1.29 -14.99
C ILE A 13 -41.57 -1.62 -13.92
N SER A 14 -40.86 -2.73 -14.16
CA SER A 14 -39.61 -2.99 -13.50
C SER A 14 -38.64 -1.90 -13.94
N ILE A 15 -38.42 -0.89 -13.07
CA ILE A 15 -37.32 0.03 -13.26
C ILE A 15 -36.04 -0.77 -13.02
N MET A 16 -35.50 -1.35 -14.10
CA MET A 16 -34.10 -1.76 -14.09
C MET A 16 -33.30 -0.48 -13.81
N GLY A 17 -32.78 -0.39 -12.60
CA GLY A 17 -31.84 0.67 -12.23
C GLY A 17 -30.65 0.57 -13.18
N ILE A 18 -30.63 1.37 -14.22
CA ILE A 18 -29.44 1.54 -15.06
C ILE A 18 -28.43 2.19 -14.12
N ALA A 19 -27.44 1.41 -13.67
CA ALA A 19 -26.31 1.97 -12.95
C ALA A 19 -25.76 3.12 -13.81
N GLN A 20 -25.80 4.33 -13.28
CA GLN A 20 -25.24 5.47 -14.00
C GLN A 20 -23.75 5.20 -14.21
N PRO A 21 -23.22 5.39 -15.41
CA PRO A 21 -21.79 5.22 -15.65
C PRO A 21 -21.03 6.17 -14.72
N LEU A 22 -19.93 5.68 -14.13
CA LEU A 22 -19.07 6.48 -13.30
C LEU A 22 -18.61 7.73 -14.07
N SER A 23 -18.68 8.91 -13.44
CA SER A 23 -18.50 10.17 -14.15
C SER A 23 -17.19 10.87 -13.82
N THR A 24 -16.60 10.59 -12.66
CA THR A 24 -15.38 11.27 -12.20
C THR A 24 -14.23 10.29 -11.99
N PRO A 25 -12.98 10.77 -12.09
CA PRO A 25 -11.81 9.96 -11.72
C PRO A 25 -11.90 9.38 -10.29
N LEU A 26 -12.43 10.14 -9.34
CA LEU A 26 -12.60 9.69 -7.96
C LEU A 26 -13.61 8.53 -7.85
N ASP A 27 -14.69 8.55 -8.65
CA ASP A 27 -15.66 7.45 -8.68
C ASP A 27 -15.00 6.14 -9.12
N TYR A 28 -14.13 6.20 -10.17
CA TYR A 28 -13.38 5.02 -10.64
C TYR A 28 -12.40 4.50 -9.59
N LEU A 29 -11.67 5.39 -8.91
CA LEU A 29 -10.73 5.02 -7.84
C LEU A 29 -11.46 4.39 -6.65
N THR A 30 -12.62 4.94 -6.27
CA THR A 30 -13.44 4.40 -5.19
C THR A 30 -14.03 3.04 -5.57
N ALA A 31 -14.49 2.89 -6.82
CA ALA A 31 -14.99 1.61 -7.32
C ALA A 31 -13.89 0.55 -7.38
N MET A 32 -12.66 0.92 -7.79
CA MET A 32 -11.49 0.05 -7.76
C MET A 32 -11.19 -0.45 -6.35
N ASN A 33 -11.09 0.45 -5.37
CA ASN A 33 -10.88 0.08 -3.96
C ASN A 33 -11.94 -0.92 -3.49
N LYS A 34 -13.22 -0.62 -3.74
CA LYS A 34 -14.32 -1.51 -3.37
C LYS A 34 -14.25 -2.87 -4.09
N ALA A 35 -13.94 -2.89 -5.38
CA ALA A 35 -13.85 -4.12 -6.16
C ALA A 35 -12.78 -5.07 -5.61
N HIS A 36 -11.60 -4.52 -5.27
CA HIS A 36 -10.51 -5.30 -4.69
C HIS A 36 -10.84 -5.92 -3.33
N GLN A 37 -11.73 -5.30 -2.55
CA GLN A 37 -12.14 -5.78 -1.22
C GLN A 37 -13.33 -6.74 -1.25
N THR A 38 -14.17 -6.71 -2.31
CA THR A 38 -15.45 -7.41 -2.27
C THR A 38 -15.67 -8.44 -3.36
N LEU A 39 -14.88 -8.42 -4.45
CA LEU A 39 -15.02 -9.39 -5.53
C LEU A 39 -14.22 -10.67 -5.23
N ASN A 40 -14.75 -11.79 -5.74
CA ASN A 40 -13.99 -13.03 -5.85
C ASN A 40 -13.26 -13.02 -7.19
N TYR A 41 -11.91 -12.96 -7.17
CA TYR A 41 -11.12 -12.84 -8.39
C TYR A 41 -9.76 -13.52 -8.29
N GLU A 42 -9.22 -13.87 -9.45
CA GLU A 42 -7.84 -14.31 -9.65
C GLU A 42 -7.19 -13.43 -10.72
N GLN A 43 -5.98 -12.98 -10.46
CA GLN A 43 -5.14 -12.30 -11.44
C GLN A 43 -3.78 -12.99 -11.56
N LEU A 44 -3.38 -13.30 -12.80
CA LEU A 44 -2.00 -13.58 -13.17
C LEU A 44 -1.39 -12.26 -13.66
N TYR A 45 -0.25 -11.88 -13.12
CA TYR A 45 0.37 -10.61 -13.44
C TYR A 45 1.90 -10.66 -13.37
N LEU A 46 2.51 -9.68 -14.01
CA LEU A 46 3.92 -9.33 -13.83
C LEU A 46 4.01 -8.14 -12.89
N PHE A 47 4.95 -8.22 -11.95
CA PHE A 47 5.32 -7.10 -11.09
C PHE A 47 6.79 -6.77 -11.33
N GLN A 48 7.08 -5.52 -11.67
CA GLN A 48 8.42 -5.05 -11.96
C GLN A 48 8.83 -3.99 -10.93
N LYS A 49 10.01 -4.19 -10.33
CA LYS A 49 10.70 -3.21 -9.47
C LYS A 49 12.08 -2.95 -10.06
N GLY A 50 12.31 -1.75 -10.61
CA GLY A 50 13.53 -1.48 -11.34
C GLY A 50 13.70 -2.42 -12.52
N ASP A 51 14.79 -3.21 -12.55
CA ASP A 51 15.08 -4.20 -13.60
C ASP A 51 14.52 -5.60 -13.27
N ASP A 52 14.10 -5.84 -12.04
CA ASP A 52 13.58 -7.14 -11.62
C ASP A 52 12.11 -7.31 -12.00
N VAL A 53 11.79 -8.43 -12.65
CA VAL A 53 10.43 -8.80 -13.07
C VAL A 53 10.06 -10.13 -12.46
N THR A 54 8.94 -10.17 -11.74
CA THR A 54 8.42 -11.38 -11.08
C THR A 54 7.04 -11.73 -11.64
N SER A 55 6.80 -13.01 -11.86
CA SER A 55 5.49 -13.55 -12.26
C SER A 55 4.72 -14.01 -11.03
N LEU A 56 3.49 -13.51 -10.87
CA LEU A 56 2.71 -13.75 -9.66
C LEU A 56 1.27 -14.13 -9.99
N ARG A 57 0.67 -14.84 -9.02
CA ARG A 57 -0.76 -15.12 -9.00
C ARG A 57 -1.37 -14.62 -7.71
N TYR A 58 -2.33 -13.72 -7.82
CA TYR A 58 -3.12 -13.25 -6.68
C TYR A 58 -4.54 -13.80 -6.78
N ARG A 59 -5.04 -14.38 -5.70
CA ARG A 59 -6.40 -14.86 -5.53
C ARG A 59 -7.05 -14.17 -4.36
N HIS A 60 -8.27 -13.75 -4.54
CA HIS A 60 -9.06 -13.09 -3.51
C HIS A 60 -10.45 -13.67 -3.45
N ALA A 61 -10.95 -13.89 -2.25
CA ALA A 61 -12.34 -14.28 -2.00
C ALA A 61 -12.90 -13.51 -0.79
N TYR A 62 -14.10 -12.98 -0.96
CA TYR A 62 -14.89 -12.40 0.13
C TYR A 62 -16.04 -13.34 0.45
N TYR A 63 -16.06 -13.90 1.65
CA TYR A 63 -17.04 -14.90 2.04
C TYR A 63 -17.47 -14.72 3.50
N ASN A 64 -18.79 -14.67 3.75
CA ASN A 64 -19.39 -14.51 5.07
C ASN A 64 -18.84 -13.32 5.88
N GLY A 65 -18.56 -12.19 5.22
CA GLY A 65 -18.04 -11.01 5.90
C GLY A 65 -16.53 -11.00 6.15
N HIS A 66 -15.81 -12.01 5.66
CA HIS A 66 -14.36 -12.16 5.83
C HIS A 66 -13.65 -12.17 4.48
N GLU A 67 -12.46 -11.60 4.48
CA GLU A 67 -11.55 -11.54 3.34
C GLU A 67 -10.51 -12.66 3.44
N TYR A 68 -10.26 -13.35 2.33
CA TYR A 68 -9.27 -14.39 2.16
C TYR A 68 -8.46 -14.09 0.92
N ALA A 69 -7.14 -14.08 1.02
CA ALA A 69 -6.29 -13.89 -0.15
C ALA A 69 -5.07 -14.80 -0.12
N GLN A 70 -4.58 -15.09 -1.30
CA GLN A 70 -3.36 -15.87 -1.53
C GLN A 70 -2.56 -15.19 -2.64
N LEU A 71 -1.29 -14.93 -2.37
CA LEU A 71 -0.32 -14.49 -3.36
C LEU A 71 0.74 -15.56 -3.50
N LEU A 72 1.00 -15.99 -4.72
CA LEU A 72 1.98 -17.00 -5.08
C LEU A 72 3.00 -16.42 -6.03
N HIS A 73 4.28 -16.57 -5.71
CA HIS A 73 5.37 -16.38 -6.65
C HIS A 73 5.45 -17.60 -7.58
N LEU A 74 5.40 -17.38 -8.88
CA LEU A 74 5.41 -18.48 -9.86
C LEU A 74 6.83 -18.87 -10.28
N ASP A 75 7.79 -18.00 -10.03
CA ASP A 75 9.21 -18.20 -10.38
C ASP A 75 10.04 -18.72 -9.20
N ALA A 76 9.47 -18.79 -7.99
CA ALA A 76 10.13 -19.25 -6.76
C ALA A 76 9.61 -20.61 -6.29
N ILE A 77 10.49 -21.36 -5.59
CA ILE A 77 10.17 -22.69 -5.05
C ILE A 77 9.41 -22.56 -3.73
N ARG A 78 8.23 -22.14 -3.63
CA ARG A 78 7.39 -21.98 -2.43
C ARG A 78 7.47 -20.60 -1.76
N GLU A 79 7.31 -19.56 -2.52
CA GLU A 79 7.05 -18.27 -1.91
C GLU A 79 5.57 -17.97 -2.00
N GLU A 80 4.92 -17.91 -0.84
CA GLU A 80 3.46 -17.78 -0.71
C GLU A 80 3.10 -16.89 0.46
N MET A 81 2.14 -16.00 0.24
CA MET A 81 1.55 -15.17 1.28
C MET A 81 0.06 -15.45 1.37
N ILE A 82 -0.45 -15.63 2.59
CA ILE A 82 -1.86 -15.97 2.85
C ILE A 82 -2.46 -14.99 3.84
N LEU A 83 -3.51 -14.29 3.41
CA LEU A 83 -4.31 -13.41 4.24
C LEU A 83 -5.54 -14.13 4.79
N ARG A 84 -5.74 -14.02 6.10
CA ARG A 84 -6.95 -14.41 6.83
C ARG A 84 -7.09 -13.57 8.10
N GLU A 85 -8.27 -12.99 8.33
CA GLU A 85 -8.61 -12.31 9.60
C GLU A 85 -7.61 -11.21 10.01
N ASN A 86 -7.19 -10.37 9.05
CA ASN A 86 -6.17 -9.32 9.24
C ASN A 86 -4.79 -9.86 9.70
N VAL A 87 -4.48 -11.09 9.35
CA VAL A 87 -3.16 -11.69 9.55
C VAL A 87 -2.67 -12.24 8.21
N VAL A 88 -1.47 -11.85 7.83
CA VAL A 88 -0.78 -12.40 6.66
C VAL A 88 0.31 -13.34 7.12
N GLY A 89 0.21 -14.61 6.73
CA GLY A 89 1.25 -15.62 6.90
C GLY A 89 2.19 -15.61 5.70
N TYR A 90 3.50 -15.61 5.96
CA TYR A 90 4.58 -15.63 4.96
C TYR A 90 5.25 -16.98 4.99
N PHE A 91 5.33 -17.64 3.82
CA PHE A 91 5.93 -18.94 3.61
C PHE A 91 6.96 -18.86 2.49
N GLY A 92 8.15 -19.37 2.71
CA GLY A 92 9.25 -19.32 1.73
C GLY A 92 10.42 -20.20 2.18
N ASP A 93 11.57 -19.99 1.58
CA ASP A 93 12.83 -20.67 1.94
C ASP A 93 13.47 -20.11 3.23
N TYR A 94 12.73 -19.29 3.96
CA TYR A 94 13.07 -18.69 5.24
C TYR A 94 12.20 -19.26 6.37
N GLN A 95 12.52 -18.92 7.63
CA GLN A 95 11.67 -19.26 8.76
C GLN A 95 10.28 -18.60 8.58
N PRO A 96 9.19 -19.35 8.41
CA PRO A 96 7.87 -18.79 8.23
C PRO A 96 7.42 -17.93 9.42
N PHE A 97 6.75 -16.83 9.13
CA PHE A 97 6.24 -15.89 10.13
C PHE A 97 4.90 -15.29 9.70
N SER A 98 4.21 -14.63 10.62
CA SER A 98 2.99 -13.87 10.32
C SER A 98 3.10 -12.42 10.79
N LEU A 99 2.41 -11.53 10.08
CA LEU A 99 2.24 -10.13 10.44
C LEU A 99 0.75 -9.81 10.63
N LYS A 100 0.45 -8.95 11.60
CA LYS A 100 -0.90 -8.41 11.75
C LYS A 100 -1.06 -7.24 10.79
N THR A 101 -1.68 -7.49 9.66
CA THR A 101 -1.96 -6.51 8.60
C THR A 101 -3.24 -6.90 7.87
N PRO A 102 -4.09 -5.94 7.46
CA PRO A 102 -5.33 -6.25 6.74
C PRO A 102 -5.11 -6.66 5.28
N TYR A 103 -3.92 -6.46 4.72
CA TYR A 103 -3.64 -6.70 3.30
C TYR A 103 -2.28 -7.35 3.10
N ILE A 104 -2.11 -8.07 1.99
CA ILE A 104 -0.80 -8.45 1.47
C ILE A 104 -0.19 -7.20 0.83
N LEU A 105 0.93 -6.73 1.37
CA LEU A 105 1.55 -5.46 0.98
C LEU A 105 2.71 -5.65 -0.01
N ASP A 106 3.34 -6.83 0.01
CA ASP A 106 4.48 -7.12 -0.83
C ASP A 106 4.04 -7.57 -2.22
N ASP A 107 4.74 -7.14 -3.23
CA ASP A 107 4.59 -7.53 -4.65
C ASP A 107 3.17 -7.41 -5.21
N PHE A 108 2.37 -6.54 -4.58
CA PHE A 108 1.02 -6.16 -5.01
C PHE A 108 0.85 -4.63 -4.90
N PRO A 109 0.13 -3.98 -5.84
CA PRO A 109 -0.02 -2.52 -5.83
C PRO A 109 -0.89 -2.05 -4.65
N THR A 110 -0.26 -1.54 -3.59
CA THR A 110 -0.95 -1.08 -2.37
C THR A 110 -1.93 0.08 -2.60
N VAL A 111 -1.80 0.79 -3.71
CA VAL A 111 -2.70 1.87 -4.12
C VAL A 111 -4.18 1.44 -4.17
N VAL A 112 -4.48 0.15 -4.43
CA VAL A 112 -5.86 -0.37 -4.47
C VAL A 112 -6.57 -0.30 -3.11
N TYR A 113 -5.83 -0.18 -2.02
CA TYR A 113 -6.38 -0.12 -0.66
C TYR A 113 -6.50 1.31 -0.11
N SER A 114 -6.09 2.33 -0.87
CA SER A 114 -6.12 3.72 -0.43
C SER A 114 -7.54 4.28 -0.38
N ASP A 115 -7.84 5.10 0.63
CA ASP A 115 -9.06 5.91 0.67
C ASP A 115 -8.81 7.22 -0.08
N PHE A 116 -9.15 7.22 -1.36
CA PHE A 116 -8.90 8.36 -2.25
C PHE A 116 -9.69 9.62 -1.86
N SER A 117 -10.77 9.49 -1.08
CA SER A 117 -11.55 10.63 -0.60
C SER A 117 -10.83 11.45 0.47
N GLN A 118 -9.85 10.83 1.15
CA GLN A 118 -9.07 11.45 2.23
C GLN A 118 -7.71 11.98 1.76
N LEU A 119 -7.33 11.73 0.51
CA LEU A 119 -6.02 12.16 -0.01
C LEU A 119 -5.98 13.69 -0.19
N ASP A 120 -5.07 14.34 0.54
CA ASP A 120 -4.82 15.77 0.39
C ASP A 120 -3.64 16.05 -0.55
N GLY A 121 -3.79 17.09 -1.35
CA GLY A 121 -2.74 17.58 -2.23
C GLY A 121 -2.50 16.75 -3.49
N TYR A 122 -3.48 15.95 -3.92
CA TYR A 122 -3.47 15.24 -5.20
C TYR A 122 -4.51 15.80 -6.17
N ALA A 123 -4.28 15.60 -7.45
CA ALA A 123 -5.24 15.76 -8.52
C ALA A 123 -5.47 14.39 -9.19
N PHE A 124 -6.73 14.08 -9.48
CA PHE A 124 -7.12 12.88 -10.20
C PHE A 124 -7.53 13.26 -11.62
N LEU A 125 -6.84 12.73 -12.61
CA LEU A 125 -7.00 13.09 -14.02
C LEU A 125 -7.46 11.88 -14.82
N ASP A 126 -8.48 12.07 -15.65
CA ASP A 126 -8.94 11.07 -16.62
C ASP A 126 -8.11 11.17 -17.90
N ASN A 127 -7.39 10.12 -18.23
CA ASN A 127 -6.55 10.02 -19.43
C ASN A 127 -7.20 9.18 -20.54
N GLY A 128 -8.53 8.94 -20.46
CA GLY A 128 -9.29 8.21 -21.48
C GLY A 128 -9.28 6.70 -21.26
N LYS A 129 -9.38 5.94 -22.36
CA LYS A 129 -9.50 4.49 -22.36
C LYS A 129 -8.37 3.82 -23.12
N MET A 130 -7.94 2.66 -22.63
CA MET A 130 -6.97 1.80 -23.32
C MET A 130 -7.37 0.33 -23.18
N ARG A 131 -6.76 -0.55 -23.99
CA ARG A 131 -6.93 -1.99 -23.87
C ARG A 131 -5.75 -2.60 -23.13
N VAL A 132 -6.03 -3.38 -22.07
CA VAL A 132 -5.04 -4.13 -21.27
C VAL A 132 -5.60 -5.53 -21.04
N ALA A 133 -4.80 -6.59 -21.26
CA ALA A 133 -5.19 -7.99 -21.05
C ALA A 133 -6.54 -8.33 -21.74
N ASP A 134 -6.72 -7.86 -22.99
CA ASP A 134 -7.95 -7.97 -23.80
C ASP A 134 -9.21 -7.32 -23.21
N ARG A 135 -9.08 -6.44 -22.24
CA ARG A 135 -10.17 -5.71 -21.55
C ARG A 135 -10.05 -4.20 -21.78
N ILE A 136 -11.19 -3.51 -21.77
CA ILE A 136 -11.21 -2.03 -21.83
C ILE A 136 -10.98 -1.49 -20.43
N ALA A 137 -9.97 -0.65 -20.28
CA ALA A 137 -9.62 0.01 -19.03
C ALA A 137 -9.74 1.53 -19.13
N ARG A 138 -10.24 2.16 -18.08
CA ARG A 138 -10.15 3.61 -17.86
C ARG A 138 -8.78 3.94 -17.29
N VAL A 139 -8.13 4.93 -17.85
CA VAL A 139 -6.81 5.37 -17.39
C VAL A 139 -6.97 6.57 -16.47
N ILE A 140 -6.64 6.39 -15.20
CA ILE A 140 -6.67 7.46 -14.19
C ILE A 140 -5.24 7.77 -13.74
N ARG A 141 -4.91 9.05 -13.70
CA ARG A 141 -3.63 9.53 -13.18
C ARG A 141 -3.83 10.21 -11.83
N ILE A 142 -3.01 9.82 -10.84
CA ILE A 142 -2.95 10.44 -9.51
C ILE A 142 -1.68 11.27 -9.47
N VAL A 143 -1.82 12.59 -9.46
CA VAL A 143 -0.69 13.53 -9.57
C VAL A 143 -0.62 14.38 -8.31
N PRO A 144 0.51 14.39 -7.59
CA PRO A 144 0.70 15.32 -6.47
C PRO A 144 0.74 16.77 -6.98
N ARG A 145 0.28 17.70 -6.15
CA ARG A 145 0.32 19.15 -6.44
C ARG A 145 1.63 19.80 -5.99
N ASP A 146 2.59 18.99 -5.60
CA ASP A 146 3.96 19.39 -5.23
C ASP A 146 4.99 18.44 -5.88
N ASP A 147 6.27 18.72 -5.70
CA ASP A 147 7.37 17.95 -6.27
C ASP A 147 7.95 16.91 -5.30
N PHE A 148 7.30 16.66 -4.18
CA PHE A 148 7.84 15.89 -3.06
C PHE A 148 7.26 14.49 -2.93
N ARG A 149 6.42 14.05 -3.88
CA ARG A 149 5.75 12.74 -3.85
C ARG A 149 5.81 12.07 -5.22
N TYR A 150 5.62 10.77 -5.23
CA TYR A 150 5.47 9.99 -6.44
C TYR A 150 4.05 10.17 -7.03
N GLN A 151 3.86 9.71 -8.25
CA GLN A 151 2.58 9.74 -8.95
C GLN A 151 2.23 8.35 -9.46
N TYR A 152 0.93 8.09 -9.65
CA TYR A 152 0.44 6.86 -10.23
C TYR A 152 -0.25 7.10 -11.57
N MET A 153 -0.12 6.12 -12.48
CA MET A 153 -1.00 5.93 -13.61
C MET A 153 -1.64 4.55 -13.48
N LEU A 154 -2.98 4.50 -13.47
CA LEU A 154 -3.77 3.31 -13.17
C LEU A 154 -4.68 3.00 -14.34
N TRP A 155 -4.75 1.73 -14.75
CA TRP A 155 -5.68 1.21 -15.76
C TRP A 155 -6.70 0.35 -15.04
N ILE A 156 -7.91 0.87 -14.89
CA ILE A 156 -9.01 0.28 -14.14
C ILE A 156 -10.01 -0.34 -15.14
N ASP A 157 -10.34 -1.60 -14.97
CA ASP A 157 -11.29 -2.33 -15.79
C ASP A 157 -12.66 -1.63 -15.81
N GLU A 158 -13.24 -1.38 -16.98
CA GLU A 158 -14.56 -0.74 -17.08
C GLU A 158 -15.73 -1.66 -16.73
N GLU A 159 -15.52 -2.98 -16.67
CA GLU A 159 -16.58 -3.94 -16.39
C GLU A 159 -16.69 -4.26 -14.89
N ASN A 160 -15.56 -4.49 -14.22
CA ASN A 160 -15.54 -4.94 -12.82
C ASN A 160 -14.70 -4.05 -11.89
N TYR A 161 -14.08 -3.01 -12.40
CA TYR A 161 -13.25 -2.03 -11.70
C TYR A 161 -11.97 -2.58 -11.05
N LEU A 162 -11.56 -3.80 -11.35
CA LEU A 162 -10.25 -4.29 -10.89
C LEU A 162 -9.12 -3.53 -11.59
N LEU A 163 -8.02 -3.35 -10.88
CA LEU A 163 -6.80 -2.78 -11.45
C LEU A 163 -6.20 -3.79 -12.43
N LEU A 164 -5.98 -3.39 -13.69
CA LEU A 164 -5.36 -4.21 -14.72
C LEU A 164 -3.89 -3.86 -14.94
N GLN A 165 -3.52 -2.60 -14.72
CA GLN A 165 -2.14 -2.14 -14.81
C GLN A 165 -1.94 -0.92 -13.93
N SER A 166 -0.75 -0.79 -13.33
CA SER A 166 -0.32 0.45 -12.69
C SER A 166 1.13 0.75 -13.03
N HIS A 167 1.43 2.04 -13.15
CA HIS A 167 2.80 2.54 -13.13
C HIS A 167 2.94 3.49 -11.95
N LEU A 168 3.91 3.24 -11.12
CA LEU A 168 4.41 4.20 -10.15
C LEU A 168 5.55 4.98 -10.82
N LEU A 169 5.45 6.30 -10.81
CA LEU A 169 6.34 7.19 -11.54
C LEU A 169 7.01 8.18 -10.59
N ASP A 170 8.26 8.48 -10.85
CA ASP A 170 8.92 9.61 -10.21
C ASP A 170 8.50 10.95 -10.88
N ARG A 171 9.05 12.06 -10.38
CA ARG A 171 8.80 13.40 -10.89
C ARG A 171 9.10 13.56 -12.41
N ASP A 172 10.12 12.85 -12.88
CA ASP A 172 10.58 12.93 -14.28
C ASP A 172 9.85 11.92 -15.18
N ASN A 173 8.81 11.26 -14.66
CA ASN A 173 8.02 10.20 -15.29
C ASN A 173 8.81 8.90 -15.56
N ASN A 174 9.92 8.67 -14.86
CA ASN A 174 10.56 7.36 -14.90
C ASN A 174 9.71 6.36 -14.12
N VAL A 175 9.55 5.15 -14.66
CA VAL A 175 8.81 4.07 -14.02
C VAL A 175 9.66 3.48 -12.90
N LEU A 176 9.17 3.50 -11.68
CA LEU A 176 9.80 2.91 -10.49
C LEU A 176 9.29 1.49 -10.23
N GLU A 177 7.99 1.30 -10.39
CA GLU A 177 7.32 0.01 -10.27
C GLU A 177 6.23 -0.09 -11.34
N GLN A 178 6.01 -1.30 -11.84
CA GLN A 178 4.94 -1.61 -12.79
C GLN A 178 4.24 -2.90 -12.37
N PHE A 179 2.93 -2.83 -12.28
CA PHE A 179 2.04 -3.99 -12.20
C PHE A 179 1.33 -4.14 -13.55
N ARG A 180 1.24 -5.37 -14.07
CA ARG A 180 0.53 -5.64 -15.32
C ARG A 180 -0.14 -6.99 -15.31
N THR A 181 -1.46 -7.01 -15.29
CA THR A 181 -2.28 -8.21 -15.42
C THR A 181 -2.11 -8.84 -16.81
N ILE A 182 -1.94 -10.14 -16.83
CA ILE A 182 -1.92 -10.99 -18.03
C ILE A 182 -3.31 -11.63 -18.22
N GLN A 183 -3.87 -12.12 -17.11
CA GLN A 183 -5.19 -12.77 -17.09
C GLN A 183 -5.94 -12.37 -15.83
N SER A 184 -7.23 -12.10 -15.95
CA SER A 184 -8.13 -11.81 -14.84
C SER A 184 -9.39 -12.67 -14.95
N VAL A 185 -9.75 -13.34 -13.87
CA VAL A 185 -10.96 -14.15 -13.73
C VAL A 185 -11.75 -13.64 -12.53
N VAL A 186 -13.05 -13.44 -12.69
CA VAL A 186 -13.93 -12.95 -11.62
C VAL A 186 -15.11 -13.90 -11.49
N GLY A 187 -15.49 -14.25 -10.29
CA GLY A 187 -16.71 -15.03 -10.01
C GLY A 187 -16.59 -15.99 -8.83
N ASP A 188 -17.74 -16.55 -8.44
CA ASP A 188 -17.89 -17.39 -7.26
C ASP A 188 -17.18 -18.74 -7.36
N GLN A 189 -16.76 -19.16 -8.55
CA GLN A 189 -15.91 -20.33 -8.73
C GLN A 189 -14.60 -20.23 -7.92
N LEU A 190 -14.17 -19.02 -7.56
CA LEU A 190 -12.95 -18.77 -6.75
C LEU A 190 -13.15 -19.00 -5.25
N LEU A 191 -14.37 -19.20 -4.79
CA LEU A 191 -14.65 -19.53 -3.37
C LEU A 191 -14.01 -20.85 -2.93
N TYR A 192 -13.50 -21.67 -3.85
CA TYR A 192 -12.78 -22.91 -3.51
C TYR A 192 -11.51 -22.66 -2.67
N ILE A 193 -10.94 -21.43 -2.70
CA ILE A 193 -9.76 -21.11 -1.91
C ILE A 193 -10.06 -20.90 -0.43
N VAL A 194 -11.33 -20.63 -0.06
CA VAL A 194 -11.72 -20.24 1.30
C VAL A 194 -11.43 -21.35 2.29
N GLU A 195 -11.87 -22.59 2.00
CA GLU A 195 -11.72 -23.70 2.95
C GLU A 195 -10.25 -24.10 3.19
N PRO A 196 -9.39 -24.23 2.18
CA PRO A 196 -7.97 -24.44 2.40
C PRO A 196 -7.31 -23.34 3.25
N ILE A 197 -7.62 -22.06 2.98
CA ILE A 197 -7.05 -20.94 3.76
C ILE A 197 -7.59 -20.94 5.18
N ARG A 198 -8.88 -21.22 5.38
CA ARG A 198 -9.52 -21.23 6.69
C ARG A 198 -8.95 -22.29 7.62
N THR A 199 -8.59 -23.45 7.10
CA THR A 199 -8.06 -24.58 7.86
C THR A 199 -6.54 -24.58 8.01
N LEU A 200 -5.83 -23.73 7.24
CA LEU A 200 -4.38 -23.63 7.31
C LEU A 200 -3.92 -23.11 8.68
N ILE A 201 -2.87 -23.72 9.22
CA ILE A 201 -2.20 -23.20 10.42
C ILE A 201 -1.23 -22.11 9.96
N LEU A 202 -1.54 -20.85 10.30
CA LEU A 202 -0.64 -19.74 10.03
C LEU A 202 0.60 -19.82 10.95
N PRO A 203 1.75 -19.35 10.47
CA PRO A 203 2.98 -19.26 11.27
C PRO A 203 2.84 -18.35 12.48
N THR A 204 3.84 -18.39 13.37
CA THR A 204 3.89 -17.54 14.56
C THR A 204 3.86 -16.08 14.20
N LEU A 205 3.00 -15.30 14.90
CA LEU A 205 2.90 -13.86 14.74
C LEU A 205 4.20 -13.20 15.24
N LEU A 206 4.83 -12.41 14.39
CA LEU A 206 5.92 -11.54 14.81
C LEU A 206 5.38 -10.44 15.73
N GLN A 207 5.88 -10.42 16.96
CA GLN A 207 5.55 -9.39 17.93
C GLN A 207 6.69 -8.38 17.99
N THR A 208 6.40 -7.14 17.69
CA THR A 208 7.32 -6.04 17.96
C THR A 208 7.25 -5.76 19.46
N LYS A 209 8.34 -5.98 20.19
CA LYS A 209 8.43 -5.57 21.60
C LYS A 209 8.47 -4.05 21.66
N ILE A 210 7.41 -3.44 22.16
CA ILE A 210 7.36 -2.01 22.43
C ILE A 210 7.91 -1.80 23.85
N HIS A 211 9.07 -1.16 23.95
CA HIS A 211 9.63 -0.76 25.25
C HIS A 211 9.01 0.57 25.66
N SER A 212 8.01 0.53 26.53
CA SER A 212 7.31 1.71 27.03
C SER A 212 8.08 2.53 28.08
N GLU A 213 9.23 2.05 28.51
CA GLU A 213 10.01 2.66 29.61
C GLU A 213 11.13 3.61 29.13
N LEU A 214 11.41 3.67 27.82
CA LEU A 214 12.43 4.55 27.28
C LEU A 214 11.93 5.99 27.22
N LYS A 215 12.76 6.95 27.68
CA LYS A 215 12.44 8.36 27.53
C LYS A 215 12.47 8.74 26.04
N PRO A 216 11.44 9.45 25.54
CA PRO A 216 11.43 9.91 24.15
C PRO A 216 12.65 10.80 23.88
N LEU A 217 13.25 10.63 22.68
CA LEU A 217 14.22 11.59 22.19
C LEU A 217 13.47 12.87 21.81
N GLU A 218 13.98 14.00 22.30
CA GLU A 218 13.35 15.29 22.05
C GLU A 218 13.73 15.81 20.65
N TRP A 219 12.89 15.54 19.67
CA TRP A 219 13.05 16.02 18.29
C TRP A 219 11.71 16.22 17.62
N GLN A 220 11.68 17.03 16.58
CA GLN A 220 10.49 17.24 15.76
C GLN A 220 10.86 17.53 14.30
N LEU A 221 9.96 17.16 13.39
CA LEU A 221 10.04 17.60 12.00
C LEU A 221 9.27 18.92 11.85
N LYS A 222 9.96 19.94 11.33
CA LYS A 222 9.33 21.24 11.01
C LYS A 222 8.60 21.19 9.69
N TRP A 223 8.98 20.25 8.83
CA TRP A 223 8.39 20.09 7.53
C TRP A 223 8.25 18.62 7.17
N VAL A 224 7.14 18.30 6.55
CA VAL A 224 6.85 17.05 5.83
C VAL A 224 6.09 17.41 4.54
N PRO A 225 6.12 16.58 3.49
CA PRO A 225 5.32 16.82 2.30
C PRO A 225 3.83 16.94 2.64
N ARG A 226 3.10 17.72 1.84
CA ARG A 226 1.68 17.97 2.08
C ARG A 226 0.87 16.68 2.23
N GLY A 227 -0.02 16.63 3.20
CA GLY A 227 -0.86 15.47 3.49
C GLY A 227 -0.25 14.45 4.45
N PHE A 228 1.08 14.39 4.59
CA PHE A 228 1.70 13.49 5.54
C PHE A 228 1.43 13.90 6.98
N LYS A 229 1.07 12.90 7.79
CA LYS A 229 0.86 13.03 9.23
C LYS A 229 1.56 11.89 9.95
N GLN A 230 2.03 12.14 11.16
CA GLN A 230 2.54 11.07 12.01
C GLN A 230 1.40 10.12 12.40
N VAL A 231 1.55 8.84 12.08
CA VAL A 231 0.54 7.80 12.33
C VAL A 231 0.97 6.79 13.40
N ALA A 232 2.28 6.65 13.63
CA ALA A 232 2.82 5.81 14.68
C ALA A 232 4.18 6.31 15.16
N SER A 233 4.58 5.86 16.36
CA SER A 233 5.92 6.03 16.90
C SER A 233 6.35 4.77 17.64
N GLY A 234 7.66 4.51 17.68
CA GLY A 234 8.24 3.37 18.36
C GLY A 234 9.58 3.74 18.99
N GLN A 235 9.96 2.99 20.01
CA GLN A 235 11.27 3.08 20.67
C GLN A 235 11.81 1.66 20.85
N GLN A 236 13.07 1.46 20.55
CA GLN A 236 13.75 0.17 20.67
C GLN A 236 15.14 0.35 21.28
N ASN A 237 15.61 -0.67 21.97
CA ASN A 237 16.98 -0.69 22.50
C ASN A 237 17.90 -1.35 21.47
N LEU A 238 18.97 -0.66 21.07
CA LEU A 238 19.97 -1.15 20.11
C LEU A 238 20.72 -2.40 20.63
N SER A 239 20.89 -2.54 21.93
CA SER A 239 21.59 -3.69 22.50
C SER A 239 20.90 -5.04 22.21
N GLU A 240 19.58 -5.02 21.98
CA GLU A 240 18.82 -6.22 21.60
C GLU A 240 19.00 -6.58 20.11
N MET A 241 19.35 -5.60 19.27
CA MET A 241 19.46 -5.80 17.81
C MET A 241 20.91 -5.93 17.32
N LEU A 242 21.85 -5.15 17.90
CA LEU A 242 23.20 -4.97 17.34
C LEU A 242 24.33 -5.19 18.36
N ALA A 243 24.04 -5.67 19.57
CA ALA A 243 25.01 -5.78 20.68
C ALA A 243 25.73 -4.44 20.99
N GLN A 244 25.07 -3.31 20.77
CA GLN A 244 25.56 -1.95 21.04
C GLN A 244 24.61 -1.23 21.96
N ASP A 245 25.16 -0.48 22.92
CA ASP A 245 24.36 0.39 23.77
C ASP A 245 23.81 1.58 22.97
N GLY A 246 22.50 1.77 22.96
CA GLY A 246 21.86 2.89 22.30
C GLY A 246 20.36 2.74 22.25
N GLN A 247 19.72 3.83 21.87
CA GLN A 247 18.28 3.91 21.69
C GLN A 247 17.97 4.28 20.23
N ILE A 248 17.04 3.56 19.64
CA ILE A 248 16.43 3.93 18.34
C ILE A 248 15.03 4.45 18.62
N GLU A 249 14.71 5.63 18.13
CA GLU A 249 13.36 6.13 18.04
C GLU A 249 12.90 6.14 16.59
N SER A 250 11.68 5.73 16.34
CA SER A 250 11.07 5.74 15.01
C SER A 250 9.75 6.51 15.01
N ARG A 251 9.49 7.26 13.94
CA ARG A 251 8.19 7.89 13.69
C ARG A 251 7.75 7.61 12.27
N LEU A 252 6.61 6.97 12.14
CA LEU A 252 5.98 6.67 10.85
C LEU A 252 5.06 7.81 10.46
N TYR A 253 5.22 8.26 9.22
CA TYR A 253 4.37 9.27 8.59
C TYR A 253 3.67 8.67 7.37
N SER A 254 2.40 9.04 7.15
CA SER A 254 1.66 8.62 5.96
C SER A 254 0.72 9.73 5.50
N ASP A 255 0.50 9.81 4.18
CA ASP A 255 -0.52 10.66 3.56
C ASP A 255 -1.74 9.84 3.08
N GLY A 256 -1.76 8.52 3.37
CA GLY A 256 -2.80 7.59 2.95
C GLY A 256 -2.53 6.90 1.62
N LEU A 257 -1.53 7.35 0.84
CA LEU A 257 -1.09 6.73 -0.41
C LEU A 257 0.34 6.20 -0.30
N PHE A 258 1.20 6.98 0.38
CA PHE A 258 2.60 6.67 0.65
C PHE A 258 2.91 6.76 2.13
N SER A 259 4.01 6.15 2.53
CA SER A 259 4.50 6.22 3.90
C SER A 259 6.03 6.27 3.96
N PHE A 260 6.55 6.86 5.02
CA PHE A 260 7.97 6.80 5.37
C PHE A 260 8.16 6.80 6.88
N THR A 261 9.25 6.19 7.33
CA THR A 261 9.66 6.19 8.73
C THR A 261 10.96 6.97 8.89
N VAL A 262 11.00 7.84 9.86
CA VAL A 262 12.22 8.50 10.33
C VAL A 262 12.71 7.74 11.55
N TYR A 263 13.93 7.24 11.47
CA TYR A 263 14.65 6.64 12.59
C TYR A 263 15.70 7.63 13.10
N LEU A 264 15.75 7.81 14.40
CA LEU A 264 16.77 8.58 15.08
C LEU A 264 17.57 7.67 16.00
N LEU A 265 18.87 7.67 15.83
CA LEU A 265 19.83 6.91 16.64
C LEU A 265 20.80 7.88 17.28
N GLN A 266 21.12 7.65 18.56
CA GLN A 266 22.21 8.36 19.20
C GLN A 266 23.53 7.69 18.82
N ASN A 267 24.42 8.43 18.16
CA ASN A 267 25.72 7.93 17.74
C ASN A 267 26.66 7.81 18.95
N LYS A 268 27.19 6.61 19.18
CA LYS A 268 28.20 6.33 20.23
C LYS A 268 29.53 5.85 19.62
N GLY A 269 29.91 6.39 18.46
CA GLY A 269 31.21 6.13 17.84
C GLY A 269 31.19 5.34 16.54
N ILE A 270 30.01 4.85 16.09
CA ILE A 270 29.81 4.31 14.75
C ILE A 270 28.72 5.16 14.10
N SER A 271 29.08 5.89 13.04
CA SER A 271 28.16 6.71 12.27
C SER A 271 27.76 5.98 10.99
N PHE A 272 26.47 6.04 10.67
CA PHE A 272 26.00 5.71 9.33
C PHE A 272 26.39 6.86 8.41
N GLN A 273 27.32 6.62 7.47
CA GLN A 273 27.73 7.63 6.51
C GLN A 273 26.53 8.15 5.71
N ASP A 274 26.63 9.36 5.20
CA ASP A 274 25.65 9.93 4.28
C ASP A 274 25.50 9.01 3.07
N GLN A 275 24.39 8.30 3.01
CA GLN A 275 24.12 7.30 1.98
C GLN A 275 22.71 7.43 1.45
N PHE A 276 22.57 7.06 0.19
CA PHE A 276 21.28 6.92 -0.47
C PHE A 276 21.22 5.61 -1.22
N TRP A 277 20.14 4.88 -0.99
CA TRP A 277 19.79 3.69 -1.74
C TRP A 277 18.30 3.71 -2.10
N ARG A 278 17.92 3.14 -3.23
CA ARG A 278 16.54 3.03 -3.67
C ARG A 278 16.30 1.71 -4.40
N GLU A 279 15.18 1.09 -4.09
CA GLU A 279 14.62 -0.04 -4.82
C GLU A 279 13.13 0.20 -5.06
N GLY A 280 12.73 0.26 -6.34
CA GLY A 280 11.38 0.63 -6.70
C GLY A 280 10.97 1.96 -6.08
N LYS A 281 9.87 1.95 -5.32
CA LYS A 281 9.36 3.12 -4.57
C LYS A 281 10.05 3.38 -3.24
N THR A 282 10.74 2.39 -2.69
CA THR A 282 11.36 2.50 -1.36
C THR A 282 12.72 3.16 -1.45
N SER A 283 12.87 4.27 -0.77
CA SER A 283 14.13 5.00 -0.60
C SER A 283 14.66 4.81 0.81
N VAL A 284 15.97 4.67 0.94
CA VAL A 284 16.71 4.76 2.20
C VAL A 284 17.69 5.91 2.10
N TYR A 285 17.59 6.86 3.00
CA TYR A 285 18.48 7.99 3.10
C TYR A 285 19.01 8.11 4.53
N SER A 286 20.31 8.22 4.71
CA SER A 286 20.94 8.42 6.02
C SER A 286 21.82 9.65 6.02
N GLN A 287 21.83 10.36 7.16
CA GLN A 287 22.71 11.51 7.41
C GLN A 287 23.03 11.62 8.89
N THR A 288 24.29 11.92 9.19
CA THR A 288 24.74 12.23 10.55
C THR A 288 24.64 13.72 10.84
N ILE A 289 24.01 14.10 11.95
CA ILE A 289 23.86 15.48 12.42
C ILE A 289 24.37 15.54 13.87
N GLY A 290 25.58 16.06 14.04
CA GLY A 290 26.24 16.07 15.36
C GLY A 290 26.50 14.66 15.90
N ASP A 291 25.90 14.33 17.02
CA ASP A 291 25.98 13.03 17.68
C ASP A 291 24.80 12.10 17.37
N LYS A 292 24.02 12.42 16.35
CA LYS A 292 22.81 11.67 15.96
C LYS A 292 22.86 11.24 14.51
N ASP A 293 22.43 10.01 14.26
CA ASP A 293 22.18 9.50 12.92
C ASP A 293 20.68 9.53 12.63
N VAL A 294 20.30 10.17 11.54
CA VAL A 294 18.94 10.22 11.03
C VAL A 294 18.86 9.31 9.82
N ILE A 295 17.94 8.34 9.86
CA ILE A 295 17.71 7.44 8.74
C ILE A 295 16.23 7.56 8.33
N ILE A 296 15.98 7.78 7.06
CA ILE A 296 14.64 7.81 6.48
C ILE A 296 14.48 6.60 5.56
N VAL A 297 13.45 5.81 5.82
CA VAL A 297 13.09 4.65 5.00
C VAL A 297 11.64 4.79 4.58
N GLY A 298 11.35 4.74 3.28
CA GLY A 298 9.96 4.75 2.82
C GLY A 298 9.76 5.16 1.37
N GLU A 299 8.50 5.38 1.05
CA GLU A 299 7.98 5.59 -0.28
C GLU A 299 7.99 7.09 -0.65
N ILE A 300 9.17 7.69 -0.63
CA ILE A 300 9.34 9.12 -0.95
C ILE A 300 10.56 9.36 -1.85
N PRO A 301 10.54 10.41 -2.69
CA PRO A 301 11.71 10.83 -3.46
C PRO A 301 12.90 11.21 -2.58
N LEU A 302 14.13 11.03 -3.08
CA LEU A 302 15.35 11.45 -2.40
C LEU A 302 15.34 12.93 -2.01
N ALA A 303 14.82 13.80 -2.87
CA ALA A 303 14.72 15.23 -2.58
C ALA A 303 13.87 15.50 -1.33
N SER A 304 12.78 14.74 -1.14
CA SER A 304 11.92 14.83 0.04
C SER A 304 12.63 14.34 1.29
N ALA A 305 13.34 13.19 1.21
CA ALA A 305 14.11 12.66 2.33
C ALA A 305 15.18 13.65 2.79
N ARG A 306 15.93 14.24 1.86
CA ARG A 306 16.93 15.28 2.18
C ARG A 306 16.31 16.52 2.83
N HIS A 307 15.18 17.00 2.31
CA HIS A 307 14.51 18.18 2.87
C HIS A 307 14.00 17.89 4.29
N ILE A 308 13.42 16.70 4.54
CA ILE A 308 12.97 16.28 5.87
C ILE A 308 14.13 16.31 6.87
N VAL A 309 15.32 15.78 6.51
CA VAL A 309 16.48 15.76 7.39
C VAL A 309 17.01 17.18 7.68
N GLN A 310 16.95 18.09 6.68
CA GLN A 310 17.34 19.48 6.88
C GLN A 310 16.44 20.26 7.83
N GLU A 311 15.17 19.86 7.92
CA GLU A 311 14.12 20.49 8.74
C GLU A 311 13.88 19.76 10.08
N ILE A 312 14.77 18.84 10.47
CA ILE A 312 14.71 18.20 11.77
C ILE A 312 15.27 19.14 12.85
N GLU A 313 14.52 19.31 13.92
CA GLU A 313 14.99 20.04 15.11
C GLU A 313 15.16 19.10 16.29
N PHE A 314 16.28 19.23 16.96
CA PHE A 314 16.55 18.59 18.24
C PHE A 314 16.32 19.61 19.35
N SER A 315 15.51 19.28 20.35
CA SER A 315 15.40 20.11 21.55
C SER A 315 16.75 20.09 22.24
N SER A 316 17.37 21.24 22.43
CA SER A 316 18.58 21.37 23.24
C SER A 316 18.23 20.90 24.64
N GLN A 317 18.88 19.82 25.13
CA GLN A 317 18.92 19.57 26.56
C GLN A 317 19.54 20.81 27.18
N GLY A 318 18.73 21.57 27.91
CA GLY A 318 19.20 22.76 28.56
C GLY A 318 20.48 22.48 29.35
N GLU A 319 21.53 23.19 29.02
CA GLU A 319 22.68 23.35 29.93
C GLU A 319 22.10 23.82 31.28
N LYS A 320 21.94 22.87 32.19
CA LYS A 320 21.78 23.21 33.59
C LYS A 320 23.14 23.72 34.03
N GLN A 321 23.27 25.04 34.10
CA GLN A 321 24.29 25.72 34.88
C GLN A 321 24.21 25.32 36.36
#